data_7cf4e4c6243617a6dfc6d42b0c2d7ece
#
_entry.id   7cf4e4c6243617a6dfc6d42b0c2d7ece
#
_cell.length_a   1.000
_cell.length_b   1.000
_cell.length_c   1.000
_cell.angle_alpha   90.00
_cell.angle_beta   90.00
_cell.angle_gamma   90.00
#
_symmetry.space_group_name_H-M   'P 1'
#
loop_
_entity.id
_entity.type
_entity.pdbx_description
1 polymer ?
#
loop_
_entity_poly.entity_id
_entity_poly.type
_entity_poly.pdbx_seq_one_letter_code
_entity_poly.pdbx_strand_id
1 'polypeptide(L)'
;MKIYTKTGDDGETGLLGGIQVSKTHPAIEAVGTVDELNSLLGLVVSHPIGDVLQQELTSIQNDLFDIGSRIAACLSDTDRVADLPAGKIEKLEQTIDRYEQTLPPLQVFILPSGCPAACHLQLARSVCRRTERRLVDLIQSPDDLKRDFSTELIYLNRLSDLLFVLSRAVNQAESITEREWQVTKLN
;
A
#
# COMPACT_ATOMS: atom_id res chain seq x y z
N MET A 1 27.95 2.31 -12.71
CA MET A 1 27.78 2.24 -11.24
C MET A 1 27.47 0.79 -10.89
N LYS A 2 28.13 0.21 -9.86
CA LYS A 2 27.76 -1.13 -9.38
C LYS A 2 26.52 -1.03 -8.52
N ILE A 3 25.59 -1.99 -8.66
CA ILE A 3 24.34 -2.00 -7.89
C ILE A 3 24.54 -2.47 -6.44
N TYR A 4 25.53 -3.29 -6.18
CA TYR A 4 25.86 -3.78 -4.84
C TYR A 4 27.03 -3.01 -4.24
N THR A 5 26.92 -2.67 -2.95
CA THR A 5 27.96 -1.95 -2.18
C THR A 5 28.66 -2.83 -1.14
N LYS A 6 28.07 -3.97 -0.77
CA LYS A 6 28.51 -4.90 0.30
C LYS A 6 28.51 -4.32 1.70
N THR A 7 27.98 -3.10 1.91
CA THR A 7 27.96 -2.43 3.22
C THR A 7 26.89 -2.97 4.16
N GLY A 8 26.03 -3.87 3.71
CA GLY A 8 24.95 -4.44 4.49
C GLY A 8 25.08 -5.93 4.78
N ASP A 9 26.28 -6.52 4.55
CA ASP A 9 26.50 -7.98 4.68
C ASP A 9 26.54 -8.44 6.14
N ASP A 10 26.72 -7.51 7.10
CA ASP A 10 26.76 -7.70 8.56
C ASP A 10 25.40 -7.53 9.25
N GLY A 11 24.31 -7.33 8.50
CA GLY A 11 22.95 -7.19 9.04
C GLY A 11 22.53 -5.76 9.36
N GLU A 12 23.36 -4.77 9.04
CA GLU A 12 23.04 -3.35 9.12
C GLU A 12 22.67 -2.75 7.76
N THR A 13 22.03 -1.58 7.79
CA THR A 13 21.67 -0.82 6.57
C THR A 13 21.56 0.66 6.88
N GLY A 14 21.67 1.50 5.84
CA GLY A 14 21.57 2.96 5.98
C GLY A 14 20.15 3.47 5.71
N LEU A 15 19.66 4.33 6.59
CA LEU A 15 18.53 5.23 6.33
C LEU A 15 18.99 6.51 5.63
N LEU A 16 18.04 7.29 5.10
CA LEU A 16 18.34 8.61 4.55
C LEU A 16 18.92 9.52 5.65
N GLY A 17 19.97 10.29 5.28
CA GLY A 17 20.73 11.08 6.26
C GLY A 17 21.98 10.37 6.81
N GLY A 18 22.27 9.15 6.34
CA GLY A 18 23.50 8.43 6.73
C GLY A 18 23.42 7.69 8.06
N ILE A 19 22.23 7.54 8.61
CA ILE A 19 21.99 6.86 9.88
C ILE A 19 22.01 5.35 9.61
N GLN A 20 22.88 4.61 10.36
CA GLN A 20 22.93 3.15 10.27
C GLN A 20 21.98 2.53 11.31
N VAL A 21 21.24 1.53 10.88
CA VAL A 21 20.29 0.78 11.71
C VAL A 21 20.35 -0.71 11.36
N SER A 22 19.90 -1.56 12.29
CA SER A 22 19.69 -2.98 11.98
C SER A 22 18.69 -3.17 10.85
N LYS A 23 18.88 -4.19 10.02
CA LYS A 23 17.88 -4.60 9.01
C LYS A 23 16.55 -5.03 9.62
N THR A 24 16.49 -5.31 10.92
CA THR A 24 15.25 -5.60 11.68
C THR A 24 14.64 -4.37 12.33
N HIS A 25 15.18 -3.17 12.09
CA HIS A 25 14.65 -1.92 12.62
C HIS A 25 13.23 -1.65 12.10
N PRO A 26 12.27 -1.13 12.93
CA PRO A 26 10.90 -0.86 12.49
C PRO A 26 10.78 0.00 11.22
N ALA A 27 11.67 0.97 11.02
CA ALA A 27 11.69 1.77 9.80
C ALA A 27 12.02 0.93 8.54
N ILE A 28 12.94 -0.03 8.65
CA ILE A 28 13.32 -0.91 7.54
C ILE A 28 12.18 -1.90 7.23
N GLU A 29 11.52 -2.44 8.26
CA GLU A 29 10.33 -3.27 8.12
C GLU A 29 9.19 -2.50 7.42
N ALA A 30 8.95 -1.26 7.82
CA ALA A 30 7.93 -0.42 7.21
C ALA A 30 8.25 -0.09 5.74
N VAL A 31 9.49 0.35 5.42
CA VAL A 31 9.95 0.59 4.04
C VAL A 31 9.82 -0.68 3.21
N GLY A 32 10.25 -1.84 3.73
CA GLY A 32 10.18 -3.12 3.03
C GLY A 32 8.74 -3.52 2.69
N THR A 33 7.78 -3.31 3.60
CA THR A 33 6.37 -3.61 3.31
C THR A 33 5.73 -2.62 2.34
N VAL A 34 6.16 -1.34 2.32
CA VAL A 34 5.76 -0.37 1.27
C VAL A 34 6.25 -0.84 -0.10
N ASP A 35 7.51 -1.28 -0.19
CA ASP A 35 8.10 -1.78 -1.45
C ASP A 35 7.40 -3.05 -1.94
N GLU A 36 7.06 -3.98 -1.03
CA GLU A 36 6.27 -5.17 -1.34
C GLU A 36 4.88 -4.81 -1.89
N LEU A 37 4.18 -3.86 -1.26
CA LEU A 37 2.91 -3.35 -1.75
C LEU A 37 3.05 -2.75 -3.15
N ASN A 38 4.07 -1.93 -3.36
CA ASN A 38 4.33 -1.28 -4.64
C ASN A 38 4.61 -2.30 -5.75
N SER A 39 5.38 -3.35 -5.44
CA SER A 39 5.66 -4.46 -6.36
C SER A 39 4.38 -5.23 -6.74
N LEU A 40 3.47 -5.44 -5.77
CA LEU A 40 2.17 -6.07 -6.03
C LEU A 40 1.29 -5.20 -6.94
N LEU A 41 1.29 -3.87 -6.79
CA LEU A 41 0.59 -2.99 -7.72
C LEU A 41 1.18 -3.09 -9.13
N GLY A 42 2.50 -3.21 -9.26
CA GLY A 42 3.16 -3.50 -10.54
C GLY A 42 2.66 -4.79 -11.18
N LEU A 43 2.43 -5.82 -10.37
CA LEU A 43 1.83 -7.07 -10.85
C LEU A 43 0.38 -6.86 -11.32
N VAL A 44 -0.43 -6.08 -10.62
CA VAL A 44 -1.79 -5.73 -11.06
C VAL A 44 -1.77 -4.99 -12.40
N VAL A 45 -0.90 -3.98 -12.53
CA VAL A 45 -0.75 -3.16 -13.75
C VAL A 45 -0.31 -4.00 -14.96
N SER A 46 0.33 -5.15 -14.76
CA SER A 46 0.69 -6.06 -15.86
C SER A 46 -0.50 -6.80 -16.50
N HIS A 47 -1.69 -6.72 -15.90
CA HIS A 47 -2.91 -7.29 -16.47
C HIS A 47 -3.66 -6.27 -17.36
N PRO A 48 -4.53 -6.72 -18.28
CA PRO A 48 -5.35 -5.86 -19.13
C PRO A 48 -6.54 -5.27 -18.34
N ILE A 49 -6.28 -4.30 -17.47
CA ILE A 49 -7.26 -3.69 -16.55
C ILE A 49 -7.85 -2.36 -17.07
N GLY A 50 -7.52 -1.97 -18.30
CA GLY A 50 -7.93 -0.70 -18.91
C GLY A 50 -7.04 0.48 -18.48
N ASP A 51 -6.88 1.43 -19.41
CA ASP A 51 -5.90 2.53 -19.31
C ASP A 51 -6.15 3.43 -18.08
N VAL A 52 -7.41 3.71 -17.75
CA VAL A 52 -7.76 4.58 -16.61
C VAL A 52 -7.28 3.97 -15.29
N LEU A 53 -7.62 2.72 -15.03
CA LEU A 53 -7.20 2.03 -13.80
C LEU A 53 -5.68 1.84 -13.75
N GLN A 54 -5.06 1.56 -14.89
CA GLN A 54 -3.61 1.44 -15.00
C GLN A 54 -2.90 2.75 -14.62
N GLN A 55 -3.40 3.90 -15.10
CA GLN A 55 -2.86 5.22 -14.74
C GLN A 55 -3.06 5.55 -13.26
N GLU A 56 -4.22 5.21 -12.69
CA GLU A 56 -4.50 5.41 -11.26
C GLU A 56 -3.56 4.61 -10.38
N LEU A 57 -3.38 3.32 -10.66
CA LEU A 57 -2.45 2.46 -9.92
C LEU A 57 -1.00 2.92 -10.08
N THR A 58 -0.59 3.37 -11.26
CA THR A 58 0.75 3.95 -11.48
C THR A 58 0.94 5.24 -10.67
N SER A 59 -0.10 6.08 -10.54
CA SER A 59 -0.05 7.27 -9.66
C SER A 59 0.13 6.86 -8.20
N ILE A 60 -0.58 5.82 -7.74
CA ILE A 60 -0.45 5.27 -6.38
C ILE A 60 0.96 4.68 -6.15
N GLN A 61 1.55 4.03 -7.14
CA GLN A 61 2.93 3.54 -7.04
C GLN A 61 3.93 4.66 -6.78
N ASN A 62 3.76 5.84 -7.41
CA ASN A 62 4.59 7.02 -7.13
C ASN A 62 4.35 7.53 -5.69
N ASP A 63 3.09 7.59 -5.24
CA ASP A 63 2.77 7.99 -3.87
C ASP A 63 3.41 7.04 -2.83
N LEU A 64 3.46 5.72 -3.11
CA LEU A 64 4.13 4.75 -2.26
C LEU A 64 5.65 4.94 -2.23
N PHE A 65 6.29 5.35 -3.34
CA PHE A 65 7.70 5.74 -3.33
C PHE A 65 7.95 6.97 -2.45
N ASP A 66 7.06 7.97 -2.50
CA ASP A 66 7.14 9.15 -1.64
C ASP A 66 7.00 8.74 -0.16
N ILE A 67 6.03 7.89 0.18
CA ILE A 67 5.83 7.35 1.54
C ILE A 67 7.08 6.58 2.00
N GLY A 68 7.61 5.68 1.17
CA GLY A 68 8.82 4.92 1.48
C GLY A 68 10.03 5.82 1.74
N SER A 69 10.19 6.89 0.95
CA SER A 69 11.25 7.88 1.13
C SER A 69 11.10 8.65 2.45
N ARG A 70 9.88 9.00 2.84
CA ARG A 70 9.60 9.66 4.13
C ARG A 70 9.92 8.74 5.31
N ILE A 71 9.53 7.48 5.24
CA ILE A 71 9.86 6.48 6.26
C ILE A 71 11.38 6.29 6.35
N ALA A 72 12.07 6.21 5.20
CA ALA A 72 13.54 6.12 5.18
C ALA A 72 14.25 7.36 5.77
N ALA A 73 13.56 8.50 5.86
CA ALA A 73 14.05 9.74 6.46
C ALA A 73 13.53 9.98 7.89
N CYS A 74 12.89 9.00 8.53
CA CYS A 74 12.17 9.18 9.81
C CYS A 74 13.04 9.66 10.97
N LEU A 75 14.33 9.35 10.96
CA LEU A 75 15.30 9.73 12.00
C LEU A 75 16.19 10.93 11.58
N SER A 76 15.92 11.56 10.45
CA SER A 76 16.75 12.61 9.85
C SER A 76 15.96 13.89 9.61
N ASP A 77 16.55 15.03 9.93
CA ASP A 77 16.02 16.38 9.64
C ASP A 77 16.27 16.82 8.19
N THR A 78 16.41 15.90 7.25
CA THR A 78 16.67 16.23 5.85
C THR A 78 15.48 16.91 5.18
N ASP A 79 15.69 18.05 4.51
CA ASP A 79 14.69 18.76 3.70
C ASP A 79 14.48 18.15 2.30
N ARG A 80 15.17 17.03 2.00
CA ARG A 80 15.12 16.42 0.66
C ARG A 80 13.86 15.61 0.38
N VAL A 81 13.03 15.37 1.40
CA VAL A 81 11.82 14.56 1.30
C VAL A 81 10.62 15.42 1.69
N ALA A 82 9.75 15.69 0.74
CA ALA A 82 8.54 16.49 0.94
C ALA A 82 7.46 15.72 1.74
N ASP A 83 6.54 16.45 2.34
CA ASP A 83 5.36 15.89 2.96
C ASP A 83 4.39 15.33 1.91
N LEU A 84 3.65 14.27 2.28
CA LEU A 84 2.60 13.75 1.43
C LEU A 84 1.42 14.76 1.40
N PRO A 85 1.05 15.31 0.22
CA PRO A 85 -0.04 16.28 0.15
C PRO A 85 -1.39 15.68 0.57
N ALA A 86 -2.15 16.37 1.42
CA ALA A 86 -3.48 15.91 1.87
C ALA A 86 -4.45 15.62 0.71
N GLY A 87 -4.37 16.35 -0.39
CA GLY A 87 -5.16 16.11 -1.60
C GLY A 87 -4.99 14.71 -2.22
N LYS A 88 -3.95 13.95 -1.83
CA LYS A 88 -3.79 12.54 -2.23
C LYS A 88 -4.83 11.64 -1.57
N ILE A 89 -5.20 11.91 -0.31
CA ILE A 89 -6.27 11.19 0.40
C ILE A 89 -7.61 11.47 -0.25
N GLU A 90 -7.93 12.74 -0.50
CA GLU A 90 -9.16 13.14 -1.16
C GLU A 90 -9.32 12.49 -2.54
N LYS A 91 -8.21 12.34 -3.29
CA LYS A 91 -8.20 11.66 -4.58
C LYS A 91 -8.55 10.17 -4.46
N LEU A 92 -8.05 9.47 -3.43
CA LEU A 92 -8.42 8.08 -3.16
C LEU A 92 -9.91 7.96 -2.87
N GLU A 93 -10.45 8.84 -2.00
CA GLU A 93 -11.86 8.86 -1.63
C GLU A 93 -12.77 9.11 -2.84
N GLN A 94 -12.46 10.11 -3.66
CA GLN A 94 -13.20 10.37 -4.90
C GLN A 94 -13.13 9.19 -5.88
N THR A 95 -12.01 8.47 -5.91
CA THR A 95 -11.86 7.28 -6.75
C THR A 95 -12.73 6.13 -6.23
N ILE A 96 -12.77 5.91 -4.91
CA ILE A 96 -13.66 4.93 -4.27
C ILE A 96 -15.12 5.24 -4.65
N ASP A 97 -15.57 6.47 -4.38
CA ASP A 97 -16.95 6.90 -4.63
C ASP A 97 -17.36 6.70 -6.10
N ARG A 98 -16.47 7.00 -7.03
CA ARG A 98 -16.72 6.83 -8.45
C ARG A 98 -16.92 5.36 -8.84
N TYR A 99 -16.09 4.44 -8.34
CA TYR A 99 -16.24 3.02 -8.64
C TYR A 99 -17.46 2.41 -7.93
N GLU A 100 -17.73 2.79 -6.68
CA GLU A 100 -18.90 2.30 -5.93
C GLU A 100 -20.24 2.65 -6.60
N GLN A 101 -20.35 3.78 -7.30
CA GLN A 101 -21.54 4.15 -8.05
C GLN A 101 -21.91 3.13 -9.15
N THR A 102 -20.96 2.36 -9.62
CA THR A 102 -21.17 1.35 -10.69
C THR A 102 -21.33 -0.07 -10.14
N LEU A 103 -20.97 -0.28 -8.87
CA LEU A 103 -20.98 -1.61 -8.25
C LEU A 103 -22.33 -1.90 -7.58
N PRO A 104 -22.80 -3.17 -7.60
CA PRO A 104 -23.95 -3.56 -6.80
C PRO A 104 -23.66 -3.38 -5.30
N PRO A 105 -24.67 -3.00 -4.49
CA PRO A 105 -24.48 -2.87 -3.04
C PRO A 105 -23.96 -4.16 -2.42
N LEU A 106 -22.97 -4.05 -1.54
CA LEU A 106 -22.46 -5.20 -0.79
C LEU A 106 -23.42 -5.53 0.36
N GLN A 107 -24.04 -6.71 0.32
CA GLN A 107 -25.00 -7.18 1.34
C GLN A 107 -24.39 -8.19 2.30
N VAL A 108 -23.34 -8.89 1.87
CA VAL A 108 -22.66 -9.94 2.62
C VAL A 108 -21.15 -9.85 2.40
N PHE A 109 -20.36 -10.48 3.26
CA PHE A 109 -18.93 -10.60 3.00
C PHE A 109 -18.66 -11.47 1.78
N ILE A 110 -17.68 -11.07 0.98
CA ILE A 110 -17.21 -11.80 -0.19
C ILE A 110 -15.82 -12.41 0.06
N LEU A 111 -15.58 -13.55 -0.55
CA LEU A 111 -14.26 -14.20 -0.51
C LEU A 111 -13.30 -13.51 -1.51
N PRO A 112 -12.02 -13.37 -1.16
CA PRO A 112 -10.98 -12.91 -2.11
C PRO A 112 -10.87 -13.89 -3.28
N SER A 113 -11.50 -13.55 -4.41
CA SER A 113 -11.60 -14.42 -5.59
C SER A 113 -11.94 -13.63 -6.84
N GLY A 114 -11.90 -14.29 -7.99
CA GLY A 114 -12.26 -13.69 -9.27
C GLY A 114 -11.18 -13.86 -10.33
N CYS A 115 -11.07 -12.89 -11.24
CA CYS A 115 -9.99 -12.86 -12.22
C CYS A 115 -8.61 -12.65 -11.57
N PRO A 116 -7.51 -12.96 -12.26
CA PRO A 116 -6.17 -12.80 -11.71
C PRO A 116 -5.89 -11.40 -11.19
N ALA A 117 -6.30 -10.34 -11.91
CA ALA A 117 -6.13 -8.96 -11.49
C ALA A 117 -6.89 -8.66 -10.18
N ALA A 118 -8.14 -9.13 -10.04
CA ALA A 118 -8.92 -8.98 -8.81
C ALA A 118 -8.26 -9.71 -7.63
N CYS A 119 -7.75 -10.93 -7.83
CA CYS A 119 -7.02 -11.68 -6.80
C CYS A 119 -5.76 -10.95 -6.35
N HIS A 120 -5.00 -10.37 -7.28
CA HIS A 120 -3.81 -9.57 -6.95
C HIS A 120 -4.16 -8.26 -6.22
N LEU A 121 -5.26 -7.60 -6.56
CA LEU A 121 -5.77 -6.44 -5.81
C LEU A 121 -6.15 -6.82 -4.37
N GLN A 122 -6.78 -7.98 -4.15
CA GLN A 122 -7.10 -8.49 -2.81
C GLN A 122 -5.83 -8.82 -2.02
N LEU A 123 -4.80 -9.38 -2.67
CA LEU A 123 -3.50 -9.61 -2.04
C LEU A 123 -2.82 -8.28 -1.70
N ALA A 124 -2.79 -7.32 -2.63
CA ALA A 124 -2.25 -5.97 -2.40
C ALA A 124 -2.98 -5.27 -1.24
N ARG A 125 -4.31 -5.40 -1.13
CA ARG A 125 -5.08 -4.91 0.01
C ARG A 125 -4.59 -5.50 1.34
N SER A 126 -4.35 -6.78 1.38
CA SER A 126 -3.89 -7.45 2.60
C SER A 126 -2.48 -7.01 3.00
N VAL A 127 -1.60 -6.79 2.02
CA VAL A 127 -0.26 -6.23 2.23
C VAL A 127 -0.33 -4.75 2.63
N CYS A 128 -1.21 -3.94 2.02
CA CYS A 128 -1.46 -2.55 2.40
C CYS A 128 -1.82 -2.44 3.90
N ARG A 129 -2.73 -3.28 4.38
CA ARG A 129 -3.07 -3.37 5.81
C ARG A 129 -1.90 -3.84 6.70
N ARG A 130 -1.00 -4.66 6.18
CA ARG A 130 0.26 -5.00 6.88
C ARG A 130 1.20 -3.81 6.92
N THR A 131 1.34 -3.08 5.82
CA THR A 131 2.15 -1.84 5.72
C THR A 131 1.66 -0.80 6.73
N GLU A 132 0.34 -0.58 6.82
CA GLU A 132 -0.27 0.31 7.82
C GLU A 132 0.15 -0.09 9.24
N ARG A 133 0.03 -1.38 9.61
CA ARG A 133 0.47 -1.85 10.93
C ARG A 133 1.96 -1.68 11.18
N ARG A 134 2.83 -1.90 10.18
CA ARG A 134 4.27 -1.67 10.32
C ARG A 134 4.61 -0.19 10.50
N LEU A 135 3.85 0.70 9.87
CA LEU A 135 3.98 2.14 10.12
C LEU A 135 3.53 2.50 11.53
N VAL A 136 2.46 1.88 12.06
CA VAL A 136 2.06 2.04 13.47
C VAL A 136 3.15 1.53 14.41
N ASP A 137 3.75 0.36 14.15
CA ASP A 137 4.87 -0.18 14.94
C ASP A 137 6.05 0.82 14.99
N LEU A 138 6.37 1.46 13.84
CA LEU A 138 7.41 2.50 13.79
C LEU A 138 7.04 3.73 14.61
N ILE A 139 5.81 4.24 14.48
CA ILE A 139 5.35 5.43 15.22
C ILE A 139 5.38 5.19 16.74
N GLN A 140 5.11 3.95 17.17
CA GLN A 140 5.12 3.55 18.59
C GLN A 140 6.50 3.11 19.08
N SER A 141 7.51 3.09 18.21
CA SER A 141 8.89 2.75 18.62
C SER A 141 9.44 3.81 19.58
N PRO A 142 10.48 3.47 20.36
CA PRO A 142 11.12 4.42 21.26
C PRO A 142 12.01 5.45 20.54
N ASP A 143 12.06 5.42 19.22
CA ASP A 143 12.90 6.29 18.42
C ASP A 143 12.40 7.74 18.44
N ASP A 144 13.34 8.70 18.41
CA ASP A 144 13.03 10.13 18.28
C ASP A 144 12.73 10.47 16.82
N LEU A 145 11.50 10.17 16.37
CA LEU A 145 11.08 10.42 15.00
C LEU A 145 11.05 11.91 14.71
N LYS A 146 11.65 12.30 13.60
CA LYS A 146 11.73 13.69 13.14
C LYS A 146 10.56 14.09 12.21
N ARG A 147 9.59 13.17 12.01
CA ARG A 147 8.45 13.36 11.11
C ARG A 147 7.15 12.85 11.72
N ASP A 148 6.07 13.56 11.42
CA ASP A 148 4.71 13.06 11.64
C ASP A 148 4.27 12.19 10.45
N PHE A 149 3.64 11.06 10.74
CA PHE A 149 3.15 10.08 9.78
C PHE A 149 1.62 9.94 9.79
N SER A 150 0.90 10.90 10.37
CA SER A 150 -0.57 10.87 10.45
C SER A 150 -1.22 10.82 9.06
N THR A 151 -0.69 11.59 8.10
CA THR A 151 -1.19 11.62 6.72
C THR A 151 -0.98 10.30 6.00
N GLU A 152 0.20 9.67 6.15
CA GLU A 152 0.51 8.37 5.56
C GLU A 152 -0.34 7.24 6.13
N LEU A 153 -0.64 7.28 7.44
CA LEU A 153 -1.56 6.31 8.05
C LEU A 153 -2.96 6.42 7.45
N ILE A 154 -3.50 7.64 7.32
CA ILE A 154 -4.81 7.87 6.71
C ILE A 154 -4.79 7.42 5.24
N TYR A 155 -3.72 7.75 4.51
CA TYR A 155 -3.56 7.34 3.12
C TYR A 155 -3.58 5.81 2.96
N LEU A 156 -2.77 5.07 3.73
CA LEU A 156 -2.70 3.61 3.67
C LEU A 156 -4.03 2.96 4.08
N ASN A 157 -4.70 3.48 5.09
CA ASN A 157 -6.03 3.03 5.47
C ASN A 157 -7.00 3.17 4.30
N ARG A 158 -7.11 4.35 3.70
CA ARG A 158 -7.98 4.65 2.56
C ARG A 158 -7.58 3.87 1.30
N LEU A 159 -6.27 3.67 1.07
CA LEU A 159 -5.79 2.85 -0.04
C LEU A 159 -6.26 1.38 0.10
N SER A 160 -6.31 0.84 1.32
CA SER A 160 -6.82 -0.52 1.52
C SER A 160 -8.28 -0.66 1.10
N ASP A 161 -9.11 0.37 1.33
CA ASP A 161 -10.52 0.39 0.92
C ASP A 161 -10.63 0.51 -0.60
N LEU A 162 -9.83 1.38 -1.22
CA LEU A 162 -9.77 1.51 -2.68
C LEU A 162 -9.41 0.18 -3.34
N LEU A 163 -8.38 -0.52 -2.86
CA LEU A 163 -7.96 -1.81 -3.44
C LEU A 163 -9.07 -2.86 -3.37
N PHE A 164 -9.88 -2.85 -2.30
CA PHE A 164 -11.07 -3.70 -2.22
C PHE A 164 -12.10 -3.34 -3.29
N VAL A 165 -12.45 -2.07 -3.42
CA VAL A 165 -13.43 -1.59 -4.41
C VAL A 165 -12.95 -1.88 -5.83
N LEU A 166 -11.67 -1.64 -6.14
CA LEU A 166 -11.08 -1.94 -7.44
C LEU A 166 -11.11 -3.44 -7.76
N SER A 167 -10.90 -4.32 -6.78
CA SER A 167 -11.00 -5.77 -7.02
C SER A 167 -12.39 -6.19 -7.47
N ARG A 168 -13.44 -5.55 -6.91
CA ARG A 168 -14.82 -5.75 -7.31
C ARG A 168 -15.10 -5.20 -8.72
N ALA A 169 -14.60 -4.00 -9.00
CA ALA A 169 -14.78 -3.33 -10.29
C ALA A 169 -14.15 -4.14 -11.44
N VAL A 170 -12.96 -4.70 -11.23
CA VAL A 170 -12.30 -5.55 -12.23
C VAL A 170 -13.07 -6.86 -12.44
N ASN A 171 -13.57 -7.50 -11.38
CA ASN A 171 -14.44 -8.68 -11.52
C ASN A 171 -15.71 -8.35 -12.31
N GLN A 172 -16.34 -7.22 -12.03
CA GLN A 172 -17.54 -6.78 -12.76
C GLN A 172 -17.24 -6.54 -14.25
N ALA A 173 -16.12 -5.89 -14.58
CA ALA A 173 -15.71 -5.66 -15.96
C ALA A 173 -15.50 -6.97 -16.74
N GLU A 174 -15.00 -8.02 -16.07
CA GLU A 174 -14.81 -9.37 -16.60
C GLU A 174 -16.07 -10.24 -16.49
N SER A 175 -17.21 -9.69 -16.04
CA SER A 175 -18.47 -10.42 -15.82
C SER A 175 -18.33 -11.62 -14.87
N ILE A 176 -17.42 -11.52 -13.89
CA ILE A 176 -17.19 -12.57 -12.89
C ILE A 176 -18.03 -12.29 -11.64
N THR A 177 -18.84 -13.26 -11.25
CA THR A 177 -19.66 -13.20 -10.04
C THR A 177 -18.79 -13.33 -8.79
N GLU A 178 -18.98 -12.42 -7.83
CA GLU A 178 -18.33 -12.47 -6.53
C GLU A 178 -18.79 -13.70 -5.73
N ARG A 179 -17.88 -14.34 -5.02
CA ARG A 179 -18.20 -15.48 -4.15
C ARG A 179 -18.54 -14.98 -2.77
N GLU A 180 -19.75 -15.24 -2.31
CA GLU A 180 -20.19 -14.91 -0.96
C GLU A 180 -19.52 -15.82 0.09
N TRP A 181 -19.19 -15.22 1.24
CA TRP A 181 -18.78 -16.00 2.41
C TRP A 181 -20.00 -16.68 3.03
N GLN A 182 -19.91 -17.99 3.20
CA GLN A 182 -20.95 -18.79 3.83
C GLN A 182 -20.60 -19.06 5.29
N VAL A 183 -21.45 -18.58 6.19
CA VAL A 183 -21.30 -18.83 7.63
C VAL A 183 -21.52 -20.31 7.91
N THR A 184 -20.54 -20.95 8.56
CA THR A 184 -20.73 -22.30 9.09
C THR A 184 -21.79 -22.23 10.19
N LYS A 185 -22.96 -22.87 9.96
CA LYS A 185 -23.97 -23.01 11.01
C LYS A 185 -23.38 -23.87 12.12
N LEU A 186 -23.27 -23.32 13.32
CA LEU A 186 -23.01 -24.12 14.52
C LEU A 186 -24.26 -24.97 14.77
N ASN A 187 -24.10 -26.29 14.71
CA ASN A 187 -25.14 -27.26 15.10
C ASN A 187 -25.28 -27.27 16.61
#